data_cf1dd9c2400c6fe0b676abc40a4fecef
#
_entry.id   cf1dd9c2400c6fe0b676abc40a4fecef
#
_cell.length_a   1.000
_cell.length_b   1.000
_cell.length_c   1.000
_cell.angle_alpha   90.00
_cell.angle_beta   90.00
_cell.angle_gamma   90.00
#
_symmetry.space_group_name_H-M   'P 1'
#
loop_
_entity.id
_entity.type
_entity.pdbx_description
1 polymer ?
#
loop_
_entity_poly.entity_id
_entity_poly.type
_entity_poly.pdbx_seq_one_letter_code
_entity_poly.pdbx_strand_id
1 'polypeptide(L)'
;LSVEPKAPLHPLPSRPPRSQRYESLGYRAKRILLGPALRTNQLTNERISKRVALAVFSSDPISSTAYATEEILLVLVFAGAAATALALPISIAIAGLLGILVLSYRQIIKTYSSSGGAYVVSRDNFGGLVASIAGSALIIDYILTVAVSVSAGTAALTSAFHALEPWRVPIAVGFVVLLAWGNLRGLRESGRIFAIPTYLYVAGM
;
A
#
# COMPACT_ATOMS: atom_id res chain seq x y z
N LEU A 1 -24.83 -28.23 -49.75
CA LEU A 1 -23.92 -28.24 -48.60
C LEU A 1 -24.79 -28.31 -47.34
N SER A 2 -25.05 -29.55 -46.86
CA SER A 2 -25.79 -29.84 -45.62
C SER A 2 -24.83 -29.57 -44.44
N VAL A 3 -25.19 -28.60 -43.59
CA VAL A 3 -24.47 -28.32 -42.33
C VAL A 3 -24.89 -29.37 -41.32
N GLU A 4 -23.99 -30.28 -40.94
CA GLU A 4 -24.20 -31.25 -39.87
C GLU A 4 -24.40 -30.50 -38.53
N PRO A 5 -25.42 -30.86 -37.74
CA PRO A 5 -25.61 -30.25 -36.43
C PRO A 5 -24.48 -30.66 -35.49
N LYS A 6 -23.76 -29.65 -34.95
CA LYS A 6 -22.70 -29.81 -33.96
C LYS A 6 -23.21 -30.61 -32.76
N ALA A 7 -22.48 -31.67 -32.39
CA ALA A 7 -22.79 -32.51 -31.25
C ALA A 7 -22.95 -31.66 -29.97
N PRO A 8 -23.90 -32.02 -29.08
CA PRO A 8 -24.11 -31.27 -27.85
C PRO A 8 -22.84 -31.28 -26.97
N LEU A 9 -22.43 -30.10 -26.56
CA LEU A 9 -21.31 -29.92 -25.63
C LEU A 9 -21.58 -30.77 -24.38
N HIS A 10 -20.59 -31.58 -23.97
CA HIS A 10 -20.65 -32.34 -22.72
C HIS A 10 -21.10 -31.41 -21.57
N PRO A 11 -22.09 -31.82 -20.76
CA PRO A 11 -22.50 -31.02 -19.61
C PRO A 11 -21.30 -30.82 -18.69
N LEU A 12 -21.02 -29.57 -18.39
CA LEU A 12 -19.98 -29.21 -17.43
C LEU A 12 -20.25 -29.92 -16.09
N PRO A 13 -19.23 -30.48 -15.42
CA PRO A 13 -19.41 -31.15 -14.14
C PRO A 13 -20.17 -30.24 -13.17
N SER A 14 -21.28 -30.77 -12.63
CA SER A 14 -22.13 -30.06 -11.68
C SER A 14 -21.29 -29.54 -10.52
N ARG A 15 -21.31 -28.23 -10.31
CA ARG A 15 -20.64 -27.64 -9.15
C ARG A 15 -21.19 -28.26 -7.87
N PRO A 16 -20.35 -28.73 -6.95
CA PRO A 16 -20.82 -29.33 -5.71
C PRO A 16 -21.74 -28.34 -4.97
N PRO A 17 -22.79 -28.83 -4.30
CA PRO A 17 -23.77 -27.99 -3.63
C PRO A 17 -23.06 -27.08 -2.61
N ARG A 18 -23.48 -25.83 -2.57
CA ARG A 18 -22.89 -24.73 -1.74
C ARG A 18 -22.78 -25.06 -0.26
N SER A 19 -23.59 -25.97 0.26
CA SER A 19 -23.65 -26.35 1.68
C SER A 19 -22.40 -27.03 2.22
N GLN A 20 -21.66 -27.80 1.41
CA GLN A 20 -20.47 -28.53 1.87
C GLN A 20 -19.20 -27.69 1.94
N ARG A 21 -19.17 -26.50 1.35
CA ARG A 21 -17.98 -25.60 1.40
C ARG A 21 -17.83 -24.81 2.72
N TYR A 22 -18.87 -24.77 3.55
CA TYR A 22 -18.93 -23.85 4.69
C TYR A 22 -18.49 -24.43 6.03
N GLU A 23 -18.18 -25.73 6.10
CA GLU A 23 -17.89 -26.41 7.36
C GLU A 23 -16.42 -26.63 7.65
N SER A 24 -15.50 -26.39 6.71
CA SER A 24 -14.07 -26.56 6.99
C SER A 24 -13.56 -25.44 7.90
N LEU A 25 -12.83 -25.82 8.96
CA LEU A 25 -12.14 -24.88 9.87
C LEU A 25 -11.30 -23.85 9.10
N GLY A 26 -10.68 -24.25 8.00
CA GLY A 26 -9.93 -23.37 7.12
C GLY A 26 -10.79 -22.31 6.44
N TYR A 27 -12.03 -22.62 6.06
CA TYR A 27 -12.95 -21.63 5.48
C TYR A 27 -13.43 -20.62 6.54
N ARG A 28 -13.69 -21.07 7.77
CA ARG A 28 -14.04 -20.18 8.90
C ARG A 28 -12.89 -19.25 9.24
N ALA A 29 -11.67 -19.78 9.36
CA ALA A 29 -10.47 -18.99 9.60
C ALA A 29 -10.25 -17.95 8.47
N LYS A 30 -10.36 -18.37 7.21
CA LYS A 30 -10.26 -17.48 6.04
C LYS A 30 -11.33 -16.38 6.08
N ARG A 31 -12.57 -16.68 6.46
CA ARG A 31 -13.66 -15.70 6.55
C ARG A 31 -13.45 -14.70 7.68
N ILE A 32 -12.87 -15.14 8.80
CA ILE A 32 -12.53 -14.27 9.93
C ILE A 32 -11.37 -13.35 9.56
N LEU A 33 -10.35 -13.88 8.87
CA LEU A 33 -9.16 -13.13 8.48
C LEU A 33 -9.40 -12.17 7.30
N LEU A 34 -10.09 -12.64 6.26
CA LEU A 34 -10.25 -11.90 4.99
C LEU A 34 -11.64 -11.27 4.80
N GLY A 35 -12.57 -11.53 5.72
CA GLY A 35 -13.96 -11.10 5.55
C GLY A 35 -14.74 -11.94 4.52
N PRO A 36 -16.02 -11.61 4.27
CA PRO A 36 -16.84 -12.29 3.26
C PRO A 36 -16.38 -11.93 1.85
N ALA A 37 -16.33 -12.94 0.94
CA ALA A 37 -15.99 -12.71 -0.45
C ALA A 37 -17.05 -11.79 -1.11
N LEU A 38 -16.61 -10.69 -1.69
CA LEU A 38 -17.46 -9.76 -2.43
C LEU A 38 -17.92 -10.39 -3.75
N ARG A 39 -19.16 -10.14 -4.14
CA ARG A 39 -19.67 -10.55 -5.44
C ARG A 39 -19.11 -9.63 -6.52
N THR A 40 -18.86 -10.16 -7.73
CA THR A 40 -18.27 -9.40 -8.85
C THR A 40 -19.06 -8.14 -9.21
N ASN A 41 -20.39 -8.16 -9.08
CA ASN A 41 -21.23 -6.99 -9.28
C ASN A 41 -21.17 -5.93 -8.16
N GLN A 42 -20.63 -6.28 -6.99
CA GLN A 42 -20.37 -5.34 -5.89
C GLN A 42 -19.04 -4.62 -6.06
N LEU A 43 -18.05 -5.25 -6.72
CA LEU A 43 -16.73 -4.67 -6.97
C LEU A 43 -16.81 -3.39 -7.83
N THR A 44 -17.71 -3.34 -8.82
CA THR A 44 -17.91 -2.17 -9.68
C THR A 44 -18.55 -0.97 -8.96
N ASN A 45 -19.23 -1.21 -7.84
CA ASN A 45 -19.92 -0.17 -7.04
C ASN A 45 -19.17 0.21 -5.75
N GLU A 46 -18.03 -0.43 -5.45
CA GLU A 46 -17.20 -0.10 -4.30
C GLU A 46 -16.42 1.19 -4.55
N ARG A 47 -17.10 2.33 -4.39
CA ARG A 47 -16.47 3.63 -4.40
C ARG A 47 -16.13 4.06 -2.99
N ILE A 48 -14.86 4.33 -2.74
CA ILE A 48 -14.39 4.95 -1.51
C ILE A 48 -14.79 6.43 -1.54
N SER A 49 -15.30 6.96 -0.43
CA SER A 49 -15.59 8.39 -0.33
C SER A 49 -14.31 9.22 -0.50
N LYS A 50 -14.41 10.42 -1.07
CA LYS A 50 -13.24 11.29 -1.30
C LYS A 50 -12.42 11.54 -0.03
N ARG A 51 -13.07 11.68 1.13
CA ARG A 51 -12.38 11.87 2.42
C ARG A 51 -11.57 10.64 2.82
N VAL A 52 -12.16 9.46 2.74
CA VAL A 52 -11.45 8.21 3.05
C VAL A 52 -10.34 7.94 2.03
N ALA A 53 -10.59 8.18 0.74
CA ALA A 53 -9.58 8.04 -0.31
C ALA A 53 -8.39 8.98 -0.06
N LEU A 54 -8.66 10.24 0.28
CA LEU A 54 -7.61 11.20 0.62
C LEU A 54 -6.76 10.67 1.78
N ALA A 55 -7.37 10.25 2.88
CA ALA A 55 -6.65 9.75 4.04
C ALA A 55 -5.79 8.51 3.72
N VAL A 56 -6.33 7.55 2.94
CA VAL A 56 -5.62 6.32 2.57
C VAL A 56 -4.43 6.62 1.65
N PHE A 57 -4.65 7.42 0.60
CA PHE A 57 -3.60 7.67 -0.40
C PHE A 57 -2.61 8.75 0.00
N SER A 58 -2.94 9.62 0.97
CA SER A 58 -2.02 10.62 1.49
C SER A 58 -1.25 10.15 2.73
N SER A 59 -1.60 9.02 3.32
CA SER A 59 -0.92 8.53 4.54
C SER A 59 0.56 8.26 4.30
N ASP A 60 0.93 7.70 3.15
CA ASP A 60 2.31 7.40 2.80
C ASP A 60 3.18 8.68 2.64
N PRO A 61 2.85 9.65 1.76
CA PRO A 61 3.62 10.89 1.70
C PRO A 61 3.60 11.69 3.00
N ILE A 62 2.52 11.66 3.78
CA ILE A 62 2.45 12.35 5.07
C ILE A 62 3.38 11.69 6.09
N SER A 63 3.40 10.38 6.21
CA SER A 63 4.32 9.69 7.12
C SER A 63 5.78 9.94 6.74
N SER A 64 6.09 9.92 5.44
CA SER A 64 7.43 10.22 4.95
C SER A 64 7.88 11.64 5.30
N THR A 65 7.00 12.64 5.24
CA THR A 65 7.35 14.01 5.70
C THR A 65 7.60 14.08 7.21
N ALA A 66 6.97 13.21 7.99
CA ALA A 66 7.13 13.18 9.43
C ALA A 66 8.54 12.73 9.88
N TYR A 67 9.12 11.74 9.21
CA TYR A 67 10.39 11.16 9.65
C TYR A 67 11.56 11.35 8.68
N ALA A 68 11.33 11.74 7.42
CA ALA A 68 12.40 11.79 6.42
C ALA A 68 13.56 12.72 6.82
N THR A 69 13.28 13.88 7.39
CA THR A 69 14.32 14.82 7.85
C THR A 69 15.16 14.23 8.98
N GLU A 70 14.51 13.55 9.92
CA GLU A 70 15.18 12.88 11.03
C GLU A 70 16.09 11.76 10.52
N GLU A 71 15.61 10.91 9.64
CA GLU A 71 16.37 9.80 9.06
C GLU A 71 17.58 10.32 8.24
N ILE A 72 17.41 11.37 7.46
CA ILE A 72 18.51 12.01 6.73
C ILE A 72 19.56 12.52 7.71
N LEU A 73 19.16 13.23 8.77
CA LEU A 73 20.08 13.77 9.75
C LEU A 73 20.80 12.66 10.53
N LEU A 74 20.12 11.59 10.90
CA LEU A 74 20.75 10.45 11.56
C LEU A 74 21.89 9.86 10.71
N VAL A 75 21.66 9.63 9.43
CA VAL A 75 22.68 9.13 8.51
C VAL A 75 23.84 10.12 8.37
N LEU A 76 23.55 11.41 8.25
CA LEU A 76 24.57 12.45 8.10
C LEU A 76 25.42 12.63 9.36
N VAL A 77 24.83 12.50 10.55
CA VAL A 77 25.56 12.55 11.83
C VAL A 77 26.55 11.40 11.95
N PHE A 78 26.16 10.19 11.52
CA PHE A 78 27.09 9.05 11.45
C PHE A 78 28.25 9.28 10.49
N ALA A 79 28.04 10.02 9.40
CA ALA A 79 29.09 10.39 8.45
C ALA A 79 30.01 11.52 8.96
N GLY A 80 29.68 12.14 10.08
CA GLY A 80 30.45 13.21 10.74
C GLY A 80 29.75 14.56 10.75
N ALA A 81 30.10 15.40 11.70
CA ALA A 81 29.43 16.69 11.92
C ALA A 81 29.45 17.62 10.68
N ALA A 82 30.52 17.60 9.89
CA ALA A 82 30.58 18.35 8.63
C ALA A 82 29.56 17.90 7.58
N ALA A 83 29.18 16.64 7.60
CA ALA A 83 28.21 16.09 6.64
C ALA A 83 26.80 16.62 6.86
N THR A 84 26.45 17.11 8.05
CA THR A 84 25.14 17.71 8.34
C THR A 84 24.83 18.93 7.46
N ALA A 85 25.85 19.62 6.96
CA ALA A 85 25.70 20.71 6.00
C ALA A 85 25.07 20.27 4.67
N LEU A 86 25.15 18.98 4.35
CA LEU A 86 24.52 18.39 3.16
C LEU A 86 22.99 18.20 3.30
N ALA A 87 22.43 18.34 4.51
CA ALA A 87 21.00 18.16 4.73
C ALA A 87 20.16 19.10 3.86
N LEU A 88 20.53 20.38 3.77
CA LEU A 88 19.81 21.37 2.96
C LEU A 88 19.86 21.05 1.44
N PRO A 89 21.04 20.87 0.82
CA PRO A 89 21.09 20.52 -0.60
C PRO A 89 20.39 19.20 -0.93
N ILE A 90 20.46 18.18 -0.07
CA ILE A 90 19.73 16.93 -0.23
C ILE A 90 18.21 17.18 -0.20
N SER A 91 17.73 17.96 0.77
CA SER A 91 16.30 18.28 0.88
C SER A 91 15.80 19.05 -0.34
N ILE A 92 16.58 19.99 -0.88
CA ILE A 92 16.24 20.74 -2.09
C ILE A 92 16.19 19.80 -3.30
N ALA A 93 17.14 18.88 -3.44
CA ALA A 93 17.15 17.90 -4.53
C ALA A 93 15.92 16.98 -4.47
N ILE A 94 15.55 16.50 -3.28
CA ILE A 94 14.36 15.68 -3.06
C ILE A 94 13.10 16.48 -3.38
N ALA A 95 12.98 17.73 -2.92
CA ALA A 95 11.84 18.58 -3.24
C ALA A 95 11.70 18.84 -4.74
N GLY A 96 12.80 19.06 -5.44
CA GLY A 96 12.83 19.20 -6.90
C GLY A 96 12.35 17.94 -7.62
N LEU A 97 12.84 16.77 -7.18
CA LEU A 97 12.40 15.48 -7.70
C LEU A 97 10.89 15.25 -7.49
N LEU A 98 10.39 15.53 -6.28
CA LEU A 98 8.96 15.44 -5.97
C LEU A 98 8.13 16.40 -6.84
N GLY A 99 8.62 17.61 -7.10
CA GLY A 99 7.98 18.55 -8.01
C GLY A 99 7.83 17.98 -9.42
N ILE A 100 8.89 17.39 -9.96
CA ILE A 100 8.86 16.72 -11.27
C ILE A 100 7.87 15.56 -11.28
N LEU A 101 7.88 14.72 -10.24
CA LEU A 101 6.95 13.61 -10.10
C LEU A 101 5.49 14.08 -10.08
N VAL A 102 5.16 15.11 -9.30
CA VAL A 102 3.80 15.67 -9.24
C VAL A 102 3.35 16.15 -10.62
N LEU A 103 4.20 16.87 -11.36
CA LEU A 103 3.88 17.32 -12.72
C LEU A 103 3.64 16.15 -13.68
N SER A 104 4.50 15.12 -13.61
CA SER A 104 4.37 13.90 -14.40
C SER A 104 3.07 13.15 -14.09
N TYR A 105 2.76 12.93 -12.82
CA TYR A 105 1.52 12.26 -12.41
C TYR A 105 0.26 13.03 -12.81
N ARG A 106 0.28 14.37 -12.80
CA ARG A 106 -0.85 15.17 -13.30
C ARG A 106 -1.16 14.91 -14.78
N GLN A 107 -0.14 14.59 -15.58
CA GLN A 107 -0.31 14.22 -17.00
C GLN A 107 -0.82 12.78 -17.11
N ILE A 108 -0.21 11.84 -16.37
CA ILE A 108 -0.58 10.43 -16.40
C ILE A 108 -2.05 10.21 -16.00
N ILE A 109 -2.54 10.85 -14.93
CA ILE A 109 -3.93 10.71 -14.47
C ILE A 109 -4.95 11.16 -15.53
N LYS A 110 -4.59 12.11 -16.39
CA LYS A 110 -5.47 12.55 -17.49
C LYS A 110 -5.52 11.56 -18.64
N THR A 111 -4.46 10.81 -18.87
CA THR A 111 -4.30 9.92 -20.01
C THR A 111 -4.67 8.47 -19.68
N TYR A 112 -4.33 8.02 -18.48
CA TYR A 112 -4.55 6.64 -18.03
C TYR A 112 -5.65 6.59 -16.99
N SER A 113 -6.80 6.05 -17.37
CA SER A 113 -7.95 5.82 -16.48
C SER A 113 -7.95 4.42 -15.84
N SER A 114 -7.04 3.53 -16.28
CA SER A 114 -6.93 2.16 -15.79
C SER A 114 -6.06 2.07 -14.53
N SER A 115 -6.36 1.11 -13.65
CA SER A 115 -5.49 0.77 -12.53
C SER A 115 -4.22 0.06 -13.01
N GLY A 116 -3.10 0.25 -12.29
CA GLY A 116 -1.82 -0.41 -12.61
C GLY A 116 -0.61 0.52 -12.54
N GLY A 117 -0.82 1.83 -12.38
CA GLY A 117 0.23 2.81 -12.09
C GLY A 117 1.42 2.75 -13.03
N ALA A 118 2.62 2.89 -12.49
CA ALA A 118 3.87 2.92 -13.26
C ALA A 118 4.11 1.67 -14.10
N TYR A 119 3.63 0.49 -13.67
CA TYR A 119 3.77 -0.75 -14.46
C TYR A 119 3.05 -0.65 -15.80
N VAL A 120 1.78 -0.22 -15.80
CA VAL A 120 0.98 -0.11 -17.03
C VAL A 120 1.56 0.94 -17.95
N VAL A 121 1.90 2.11 -17.42
CA VAL A 121 2.51 3.20 -18.19
C VAL A 121 3.83 2.74 -18.83
N SER A 122 4.68 2.04 -18.08
CA SER A 122 5.95 1.50 -18.59
C SER A 122 5.72 0.44 -19.65
N ARG A 123 4.74 -0.44 -19.46
CA ARG A 123 4.42 -1.50 -20.43
C ARG A 123 3.96 -0.92 -21.76
N ASP A 124 3.07 0.07 -21.71
CA ASP A 124 2.47 0.63 -22.91
C ASP A 124 3.44 1.51 -23.70
N ASN A 125 4.43 2.15 -23.03
CA ASN A 125 5.39 3.03 -23.70
C ASN A 125 6.75 2.35 -23.99
N PHE A 126 7.21 1.40 -23.18
CA PHE A 126 8.56 0.83 -23.26
C PHE A 126 8.57 -0.71 -23.35
N GLY A 127 7.40 -1.35 -23.29
CA GLY A 127 7.28 -2.80 -23.41
C GLY A 127 7.46 -3.57 -22.09
N GLY A 128 7.37 -4.91 -22.19
CA GLY A 128 7.23 -5.81 -21.02
C GLY A 128 8.46 -5.84 -20.10
N LEU A 129 9.66 -5.74 -20.64
CA LEU A 129 10.89 -5.80 -19.84
C LEU A 129 10.99 -4.59 -18.90
N VAL A 130 10.79 -3.37 -19.42
CA VAL A 130 10.83 -2.14 -18.64
C VAL A 130 9.69 -2.11 -17.62
N ALA A 131 8.51 -2.60 -18.00
CA ALA A 131 7.39 -2.75 -17.08
C ALA A 131 7.71 -3.69 -15.91
N SER A 132 8.38 -4.81 -16.18
CA SER A 132 8.78 -5.76 -15.12
C SER A 132 9.80 -5.14 -14.17
N ILE A 133 10.76 -4.38 -14.68
CA ILE A 133 11.71 -3.63 -13.84
C ILE A 133 10.98 -2.61 -12.98
N ALA A 134 10.08 -1.80 -13.56
CA ALA A 134 9.29 -0.82 -12.84
C ALA A 134 8.41 -1.47 -11.76
N GLY A 135 7.76 -2.59 -12.09
CA GLY A 135 6.95 -3.34 -11.12
C GLY A 135 7.76 -3.92 -9.97
N SER A 136 8.94 -4.47 -10.26
CA SER A 136 9.86 -4.98 -9.22
C SER A 136 10.37 -3.86 -8.32
N ALA A 137 10.73 -2.71 -8.90
CA ALA A 137 11.16 -1.54 -8.14
C ALA A 137 10.06 -1.04 -7.19
N LEU A 138 8.80 -1.01 -7.65
CA LEU A 138 7.65 -0.64 -6.80
C LEU A 138 7.45 -1.62 -5.63
N ILE A 139 7.62 -2.92 -5.85
CA ILE A 139 7.50 -3.91 -4.76
C ILE A 139 8.58 -3.67 -3.71
N ILE A 140 9.82 -3.45 -4.14
CA ILE A 140 10.94 -3.17 -3.23
C ILE A 140 10.67 -1.87 -2.46
N ASP A 141 10.24 -0.82 -3.14
CA ASP A 141 9.90 0.48 -2.55
C ASP A 141 8.83 0.32 -1.46
N TYR A 142 7.74 -0.39 -1.74
CA TYR A 142 6.69 -0.62 -0.74
C TYR A 142 7.18 -1.41 0.47
N ILE A 143 8.04 -2.41 0.29
CA ILE A 143 8.63 -3.18 1.41
C ILE A 143 9.49 -2.25 2.27
N LEU A 144 10.35 -1.46 1.66
CA LEU A 144 11.23 -0.52 2.36
C LEU A 144 10.44 0.57 3.07
N THR A 145 9.43 1.13 2.42
CA THR A 145 8.55 2.16 3.02
C THR A 145 7.86 1.66 4.27
N VAL A 146 7.29 0.43 4.24
CA VAL A 146 6.68 -0.16 5.42
C VAL A 146 7.70 -0.40 6.52
N ALA A 147 8.88 -0.92 6.18
CA ALA A 147 9.95 -1.20 7.14
C ALA A 147 10.40 0.08 7.85
N VAL A 148 10.70 1.14 7.10
CA VAL A 148 11.15 2.43 7.65
C VAL A 148 10.05 3.09 8.47
N SER A 149 8.80 3.14 7.95
CA SER A 149 7.67 3.77 8.66
C SER A 149 7.37 3.09 9.99
N VAL A 150 7.38 1.75 10.02
CA VAL A 150 7.15 0.99 11.27
C VAL A 150 8.33 1.18 12.24
N SER A 151 9.55 1.20 11.75
CA SER A 151 10.75 1.42 12.58
C SER A 151 10.73 2.81 13.20
N ALA A 152 10.48 3.86 12.42
CA ALA A 152 10.39 5.25 12.89
C ALA A 152 9.24 5.43 13.88
N GLY A 153 8.04 4.92 13.57
CA GLY A 153 6.90 4.98 14.49
C GLY A 153 7.13 4.23 15.80
N THR A 154 7.81 3.08 15.74
CA THR A 154 8.18 2.33 16.95
C THR A 154 9.24 3.08 17.76
N ALA A 155 10.24 3.67 17.10
CA ALA A 155 11.26 4.49 17.76
C ALA A 155 10.64 5.70 18.47
N ALA A 156 9.72 6.41 17.82
CA ALA A 156 8.99 7.51 18.43
C ALA A 156 8.19 7.07 19.66
N LEU A 157 7.51 5.90 19.58
CA LEU A 157 6.76 5.36 20.71
C LEU A 157 7.66 4.99 21.88
N THR A 158 8.78 4.32 21.63
CA THR A 158 9.72 3.92 22.69
C THR A 158 10.49 5.11 23.27
N SER A 159 10.74 6.15 22.49
CA SER A 159 11.26 7.44 22.99
C SER A 159 10.31 8.11 23.97
N ALA A 160 9.01 8.11 23.68
CA ALA A 160 8.00 8.67 24.54
C ALA A 160 7.79 7.85 25.82
N PHE A 161 7.92 6.53 25.73
CA PHE A 161 7.68 5.57 26.80
C PHE A 161 8.88 4.63 26.94
N HIS A 162 9.93 5.07 27.67
CA HIS A 162 11.18 4.32 27.86
C HIS A 162 10.99 2.87 28.39
N ALA A 163 9.93 2.62 29.15
CA ALA A 163 9.57 1.28 29.61
C ALA A 163 9.29 0.27 28.49
N LEU A 164 8.99 0.76 27.28
CA LEU A 164 8.71 -0.07 26.09
C LEU A 164 9.98 -0.39 25.29
N GLU A 165 11.14 0.18 25.60
CA GLU A 165 12.39 -0.03 24.86
C GLU A 165 12.77 -1.51 24.72
N PRO A 166 12.68 -2.37 25.78
CA PRO A 166 12.96 -3.80 25.64
C PRO A 166 11.99 -4.53 24.70
N TRP A 167 10.83 -3.94 24.44
CA TRP A 167 9.76 -4.50 23.59
C TRP A 167 9.73 -3.93 22.18
N ARG A 168 10.73 -3.14 21.78
CA ARG A 168 10.79 -2.43 20.50
C ARG A 168 10.52 -3.37 19.31
N VAL A 169 11.22 -4.51 19.23
CA VAL A 169 11.05 -5.49 18.13
C VAL A 169 9.67 -6.16 18.16
N PRO A 170 9.18 -6.70 19.29
CA PRO A 170 7.81 -7.23 19.36
C PRO A 170 6.73 -6.21 18.97
N ILE A 171 6.86 -4.96 19.35
CA ILE A 171 5.92 -3.88 19.01
C ILE A 171 5.95 -3.63 17.49
N ALA A 172 7.12 -3.53 16.88
CA ALA A 172 7.27 -3.34 15.43
C ALA A 172 6.61 -4.50 14.65
N VAL A 173 6.87 -5.76 15.06
CA VAL A 173 6.23 -6.93 14.46
C VAL A 173 4.71 -6.88 14.64
N GLY A 174 4.24 -6.48 15.83
CA GLY A 174 2.80 -6.30 16.10
C GLY A 174 2.16 -5.28 15.16
N PHE A 175 2.80 -4.15 14.89
CA PHE A 175 2.33 -3.17 13.92
C PHE A 175 2.27 -3.71 12.50
N VAL A 176 3.30 -4.43 12.03
CA VAL A 176 3.29 -5.06 10.71
C VAL A 176 2.13 -6.04 10.59
N VAL A 177 1.92 -6.89 11.59
CA VAL A 177 0.81 -7.87 11.59
C VAL A 177 -0.55 -7.15 11.60
N LEU A 178 -0.71 -6.11 12.40
CA LEU A 178 -1.94 -5.32 12.48
C LEU A 178 -2.26 -4.65 11.15
N LEU A 179 -1.26 -4.02 10.51
CA LEU A 179 -1.40 -3.37 9.21
C LEU A 179 -1.73 -4.38 8.11
N ALA A 180 -1.02 -5.52 8.08
CA ALA A 180 -1.29 -6.59 7.13
C ALA A 180 -2.71 -7.13 7.30
N TRP A 181 -3.15 -7.37 8.53
CA TRP A 181 -4.50 -7.84 8.83
C TRP A 181 -5.57 -6.82 8.41
N GLY A 182 -5.36 -5.53 8.72
CA GLY A 182 -6.25 -4.45 8.29
C GLY A 182 -6.38 -4.37 6.77
N ASN A 183 -5.26 -4.47 6.04
CA ASN A 183 -5.26 -4.47 4.57
C ASN A 183 -5.97 -5.69 3.97
N LEU A 184 -5.81 -6.88 4.56
CA LEU A 184 -6.49 -8.09 4.11
C LEU A 184 -8.01 -8.04 4.27
N ARG A 185 -8.54 -7.21 5.17
CA ARG A 185 -9.99 -7.00 5.34
C ARG A 185 -10.64 -6.09 4.30
N GLY A 186 -9.85 -5.43 3.49
CA GLY A 186 -10.31 -4.61 2.38
C GLY A 186 -10.19 -3.11 2.63
N LEU A 187 -9.95 -2.38 1.55
CA LEU A 187 -9.66 -0.93 1.56
C LEU A 187 -10.75 -0.06 2.21
N ARG A 188 -12.01 -0.49 2.17
CA ARG A 188 -13.11 0.33 2.70
C ARG A 188 -13.18 0.34 4.22
N GLU A 189 -12.97 -0.81 4.85
CA GLU A 189 -12.96 -0.91 6.32
C GLU A 189 -11.66 -0.37 6.90
N SER A 190 -10.52 -0.78 6.34
CA SER A 190 -9.21 -0.29 6.75
C SER A 190 -9.07 1.21 6.52
N GLY A 191 -9.55 1.75 5.38
CA GLY A 191 -9.49 3.17 5.08
C GLY A 191 -10.21 4.06 6.09
N ARG A 192 -11.31 3.61 6.69
CA ARG A 192 -11.97 4.36 7.77
C ARG A 192 -11.17 4.37 9.05
N ILE A 193 -10.53 3.24 9.40
CA ILE A 193 -9.69 3.12 10.59
C ILE A 193 -8.44 4.00 10.44
N PHE A 194 -7.79 3.95 9.27
CA PHE A 194 -6.58 4.74 9.00
C PHE A 194 -6.86 6.24 8.79
N ALA A 195 -8.09 6.62 8.43
CA ALA A 195 -8.45 8.02 8.30
C ALA A 195 -8.34 8.80 9.63
N ILE A 196 -8.65 8.16 10.76
CA ILE A 196 -8.60 8.81 12.06
C ILE A 196 -7.18 9.27 12.41
N PRO A 197 -6.15 8.40 12.48
CA PRO A 197 -4.79 8.83 12.79
C PRO A 197 -4.23 9.80 11.75
N THR A 198 -4.56 9.63 10.46
CA THR A 198 -4.10 10.54 9.40
C THR A 198 -4.63 11.97 9.61
N TYR A 199 -5.92 12.12 9.88
CA TYR A 199 -6.50 13.44 10.12
C TYR A 199 -6.07 14.05 11.46
N LEU A 200 -5.86 13.24 12.51
CA LEU A 200 -5.28 13.71 13.77
C LEU A 200 -3.86 14.24 13.57
N TYR A 201 -3.05 13.54 12.80
CA TYR A 201 -1.70 13.99 12.47
C TYR A 201 -1.72 15.33 11.70
N VAL A 202 -2.52 15.42 10.63
CA VAL A 202 -2.65 16.67 9.84
C VAL A 202 -3.17 17.83 10.70
N ALA A 203 -4.07 17.57 11.65
CA ALA A 203 -4.58 18.61 12.53
C ALA A 203 -3.56 19.06 13.62
N GLY A 204 -2.57 18.21 13.93
CA GLY A 204 -1.50 18.49 14.88
C GLY A 204 -0.29 19.20 14.28
N MET A 205 -0.18 19.23 12.95
CA MET A 205 0.83 19.98 12.22
C MET A 205 0.46 21.46 12.09
#